data_46c5a78caac81d2762d904d52611f220
#
_entry.id   46c5a78caac81d2762d904d52611f220
#
_cell.length_a   1.000
_cell.length_b   1.000
_cell.length_c   1.000
_cell.angle_alpha   90.00
_cell.angle_beta   90.00
_cell.angle_gamma   90.00
#
_symmetry.space_group_name_H-M   'P 1'
#
loop_
_entity.id
_entity.type
_entity.pdbx_description
1 polymer ?
#
loop_
_entity_poly.entity_id
_entity_poly.type
_entity_poly.pdbx_seq_one_letter_code
_entity_poly.pdbx_strand_id
1 'polypeptide(L)'
;MNLATKNTTIQNEIFTLTNQRALFWKKEKALILSDLHIGKTAHFRKNGIALANHIMKNDLERLSILIEYFKPEKFIVVGDLLHAGDNSDVDEFCTWKNQYSNIKFYLVEGNHDRISKTLVQKLCLDFRANQLKINDFVFVHDFDKSIEDFQITGHIHPGIVLNSAVKKIRLPCFVQTENQLLLPAFSEFTGLDTKNLPKGGRFYVFTDSEIHEI
;
A
#
# COMPACT_ATOMS: atom_id res chain seq x y z
N MET A 1 7.13 3.94 -17.29
CA MET A 1 6.04 4.20 -16.33
C MET A 1 5.79 5.72 -16.26
N ASN A 2 4.57 6.18 -16.36
CA ASN A 2 4.24 7.61 -16.17
C ASN A 2 3.85 7.84 -14.70
N LEU A 3 4.62 8.66 -13.98
CA LEU A 3 4.36 8.96 -12.57
C LEU A 3 3.56 10.28 -12.46
N ALA A 4 2.27 10.17 -12.16
CA ALA A 4 1.43 11.30 -11.81
C ALA A 4 1.36 11.45 -10.28
N THR A 5 1.39 12.68 -9.80
CA THR A 5 1.33 13.01 -8.38
C THR A 5 0.30 14.10 -8.11
N LYS A 6 -0.32 14.06 -6.91
CA LYS A 6 -1.23 15.10 -6.41
C LYS A 6 -0.97 15.33 -4.93
N ASN A 7 -0.76 16.58 -4.54
CA ASN A 7 -0.63 16.91 -3.13
C ASN A 7 -2.00 17.06 -2.47
N THR A 8 -2.08 16.59 -1.22
CA THR A 8 -3.21 16.86 -0.32
C THR A 8 -2.65 17.29 1.04
N THR A 9 -3.44 18.06 1.78
CA THR A 9 -3.09 18.49 3.15
C THR A 9 -3.98 17.76 4.13
N ILE A 10 -3.36 17.12 5.13
CA ILE A 10 -4.04 16.38 6.19
C ILE A 10 -3.39 16.80 7.52
N GLN A 11 -4.18 17.27 8.50
CA GLN A 11 -3.68 17.74 9.80
C GLN A 11 -2.48 18.70 9.67
N ASN A 12 -2.57 19.66 8.73
CA ASN A 12 -1.51 20.63 8.39
C ASN A 12 -0.20 20.03 7.82
N GLU A 13 -0.18 18.73 7.49
CA GLU A 13 0.95 18.06 6.85
C GLU A 13 0.68 17.81 5.37
N ILE A 14 1.72 17.94 4.54
CA ILE A 14 1.60 17.73 3.09
C ILE A 14 1.95 16.27 2.76
N PHE A 15 1.00 15.61 2.14
CA PHE A 15 1.16 14.29 1.56
C PHE A 15 1.06 14.34 0.03
N THR A 16 1.88 13.57 -0.65
CA THR A 16 1.86 13.41 -2.10
C THR A 16 1.28 12.05 -2.45
N LEU A 17 0.09 12.04 -3.04
CA LEU A 17 -0.55 10.85 -3.60
C LEU A 17 0.10 10.52 -4.94
N THR A 18 0.24 9.22 -5.26
CA THR A 18 0.74 8.79 -6.57
C THR A 18 -0.24 7.89 -7.30
N ASN A 19 -0.27 7.96 -8.63
CA ASN A 19 -1.01 6.99 -9.45
C ASN A 19 -0.39 5.58 -9.39
N GLN A 20 0.75 5.44 -8.73
CA GLN A 20 1.42 4.16 -8.45
C GLN A 20 1.01 3.56 -7.11
N ARG A 21 -0.16 3.98 -6.56
CA ARG A 21 -0.77 3.40 -5.35
C ARG A 21 0.08 3.55 -4.09
N ALA A 22 0.91 4.57 -4.03
CA ALA A 22 1.74 4.90 -2.87
C ALA A 22 1.53 6.36 -2.46
N LEU A 23 1.75 6.61 -1.19
CA LEU A 23 1.68 7.92 -0.56
C LEU A 23 3.09 8.32 -0.13
N PHE A 24 3.48 9.56 -0.35
CA PHE A 24 4.74 10.10 0.17
C PHE A 24 4.47 11.23 1.17
N TRP A 25 4.98 11.07 2.40
CA TRP A 25 4.93 12.09 3.44
C TRP A 25 6.23 12.87 3.45
N LYS A 26 6.16 14.10 2.94
CA LYS A 26 7.35 14.91 2.68
C LYS A 26 8.16 15.22 3.94
N LYS A 27 7.52 15.62 5.05
CA LYS A 27 8.19 16.00 6.30
C LYS A 27 8.97 14.84 6.91
N GLU A 28 8.40 13.66 6.90
CA GLU A 28 8.99 12.45 7.45
C GLU A 28 9.87 11.69 6.46
N LYS A 29 9.92 12.15 5.19
CA LYS A 29 10.57 11.45 4.07
C LYS A 29 10.15 9.97 4.03
N ALA A 30 8.86 9.73 4.24
CA ALA A 30 8.30 8.38 4.33
C ALA A 30 7.52 8.02 3.07
N LEU A 31 7.89 6.93 2.41
CA LEU A 31 7.09 6.27 1.38
C LEU A 31 6.17 5.24 2.05
N ILE A 32 4.87 5.36 1.81
CA ILE A 32 3.83 4.63 2.53
C ILE A 32 2.95 3.91 1.52
N LEU A 33 2.65 2.65 1.78
CA LEU A 33 1.75 1.83 0.96
C LEU A 33 1.09 0.75 1.82
N SER A 34 0.13 0.02 1.27
CA SER A 34 -0.50 -1.15 1.89
C SER A 34 -0.74 -2.26 0.87
N ASP A 35 -1.05 -3.46 1.36
CA ASP A 35 -1.60 -4.56 0.55
C ASP A 35 -0.70 -4.95 -0.64
N LEU A 36 0.57 -5.21 -0.37
CA LEU A 36 1.56 -5.66 -1.37
C LEU A 36 1.38 -7.16 -1.69
N HIS A 37 0.91 -7.96 -0.73
CA HIS A 37 0.57 -9.37 -0.88
C HIS A 37 1.65 -10.24 -1.54
N ILE A 38 2.90 -10.10 -1.11
CA ILE A 38 4.02 -10.91 -1.57
C ILE A 38 3.70 -12.40 -1.33
N GLY A 39 4.04 -13.24 -2.30
CA GLY A 39 3.76 -14.68 -2.24
C GLY A 39 2.38 -15.09 -2.74
N LYS A 40 1.52 -14.14 -3.12
CA LYS A 40 0.19 -14.44 -3.66
C LYS A 40 0.28 -15.23 -4.96
N THR A 41 1.18 -14.86 -5.86
CA THR A 41 1.40 -15.57 -7.12
C THR A 41 1.95 -16.98 -6.91
N ALA A 42 2.89 -17.16 -5.99
CA ALA A 42 3.42 -18.48 -5.62
C ALA A 42 2.33 -19.38 -5.01
N HIS A 43 1.45 -18.81 -4.16
CA HIS A 43 0.33 -19.54 -3.59
C HIS A 43 -0.65 -20.06 -4.67
N PHE A 44 -1.03 -19.22 -5.62
CA PHE A 44 -1.92 -19.62 -6.71
C PHE A 44 -1.30 -20.70 -7.61
N ARG A 45 0.00 -20.58 -7.93
CA ARG A 45 0.72 -21.61 -8.72
C ARG A 45 0.76 -22.94 -7.99
N LYS A 46 1.00 -22.94 -6.66
CA LYS A 46 0.99 -24.15 -5.83
C LYS A 46 -0.38 -24.85 -5.86
N ASN A 47 -1.46 -24.10 -6.04
CA ASN A 47 -2.83 -24.59 -6.16
C ASN A 47 -3.25 -24.87 -7.62
N GLY A 48 -2.32 -25.00 -8.56
CA GLY A 48 -2.58 -25.39 -9.95
C GLY A 48 -3.08 -24.27 -10.88
N ILE A 49 -3.09 -23.01 -10.40
CA ILE A 49 -3.47 -21.86 -11.21
C ILE A 49 -2.21 -21.25 -11.84
N ALA A 50 -2.11 -21.35 -13.17
CA ALA A 50 -0.99 -20.80 -13.91
C ALA A 50 -1.06 -19.26 -13.92
N LEU A 51 -0.24 -18.62 -13.09
CA LEU A 51 -0.05 -17.17 -13.07
C LEU A 51 1.35 -16.80 -13.56
N ALA A 52 1.42 -15.73 -14.30
CA ALA A 52 2.68 -15.23 -14.81
C ALA A 52 3.58 -14.70 -13.69
N ASN A 53 4.87 -15.05 -13.73
CA ASN A 53 5.86 -14.68 -12.70
C ASN A 53 6.17 -13.18 -12.64
N HIS A 54 5.73 -12.40 -13.62
CA HIS A 54 6.12 -11.00 -13.73
C HIS A 54 5.33 -10.05 -12.81
N ILE A 55 4.21 -10.49 -12.18
CA ILE A 55 3.37 -9.60 -11.37
C ILE A 55 4.16 -9.01 -10.20
N MET A 56 4.79 -9.86 -9.39
CA MET A 56 5.60 -9.42 -8.29
C MET A 56 6.82 -8.59 -8.74
N LYS A 57 7.46 -8.99 -9.84
CA LYS A 57 8.58 -8.22 -10.40
C LYS A 57 8.17 -6.82 -10.80
N ASN A 58 7.02 -6.68 -11.45
CA ASN A 58 6.47 -5.38 -11.80
C ASN A 58 6.19 -4.52 -10.56
N ASP A 59 5.64 -5.12 -9.49
CA ASP A 59 5.41 -4.42 -8.22
C ASP A 59 6.73 -3.94 -7.60
N LEU A 60 7.78 -4.77 -7.58
CA LEU A 60 9.11 -4.40 -7.08
C LEU A 60 9.79 -3.34 -7.96
N GLU A 61 9.63 -3.40 -9.29
CA GLU A 61 10.12 -2.36 -10.20
C GLU A 61 9.42 -1.03 -9.96
N ARG A 62 8.10 -1.01 -9.75
CA ARG A 62 7.34 0.19 -9.39
C ARG A 62 7.83 0.79 -8.07
N LEU A 63 8.10 -0.06 -7.06
CA LEU A 63 8.67 0.36 -5.78
C LEU A 63 10.07 0.98 -5.97
N SER A 64 10.91 0.37 -6.79
CA SER A 64 12.26 0.89 -7.09
C SER A 64 12.19 2.29 -7.70
N ILE A 65 11.30 2.50 -8.67
CA ILE A 65 11.09 3.81 -9.31
C ILE A 65 10.60 4.85 -8.29
N LEU A 66 9.67 4.48 -7.41
CA LEU A 66 9.17 5.38 -6.36
C LEU A 66 10.27 5.74 -5.35
N ILE A 67 11.10 4.77 -4.96
CA ILE A 67 12.24 5.00 -4.05
C ILE A 67 13.27 5.93 -4.70
N GLU A 68 13.58 5.71 -5.98
CA GLU A 68 14.52 6.55 -6.71
C GLU A 68 14.01 7.99 -6.86
N TYR A 69 12.72 8.16 -7.12
CA TYR A 69 12.08 9.46 -7.30
C TYR A 69 11.98 10.25 -6.00
N PHE A 70 11.47 9.63 -4.92
CA PHE A 70 11.21 10.31 -3.66
C PHE A 70 12.40 10.31 -2.70
N LYS A 71 13.34 9.39 -2.85
CA LYS A 71 14.51 9.19 -1.97
C LYS A 71 14.11 9.14 -0.49
N PRO A 72 13.19 8.22 -0.11
CA PRO A 72 12.69 8.15 1.24
C PRO A 72 13.76 7.69 2.23
N GLU A 73 13.64 8.13 3.49
CA GLU A 73 14.42 7.60 4.62
C GLU A 73 13.64 6.50 5.36
N LYS A 74 12.31 6.48 5.20
CA LYS A 74 11.40 5.51 5.79
C LYS A 74 10.52 4.88 4.72
N PHE A 75 10.28 3.58 4.86
CA PHE A 75 9.36 2.82 4.02
C PHE A 75 8.35 2.13 4.95
N ILE A 76 7.07 2.47 4.85
CA ILE A 76 6.03 2.00 5.76
C ILE A 76 5.02 1.18 4.98
N VAL A 77 4.88 -0.10 5.34
CA VAL A 77 3.81 -0.96 4.85
C VAL A 77 2.70 -1.02 5.89
N VAL A 78 1.51 -0.56 5.51
CA VAL A 78 0.33 -0.50 6.37
C VAL A 78 -0.49 -1.79 6.20
N GLY A 79 0.13 -2.90 6.59
CA GLY A 79 -0.45 -4.24 6.57
C GLY A 79 -0.45 -4.93 5.22
N ASP A 80 -0.68 -6.24 5.32
CA ASP A 80 -0.78 -7.16 4.19
C ASP A 80 0.42 -7.11 3.24
N LEU A 81 1.62 -7.09 3.84
CA LEU A 81 2.87 -7.26 3.12
C LEU A 81 2.92 -8.66 2.48
N LEU A 82 2.48 -9.69 3.23
CA LEU A 82 2.56 -11.08 2.82
C LEU A 82 1.16 -11.65 2.58
N HIS A 83 1.02 -12.54 1.59
CA HIS A 83 -0.21 -13.29 1.35
C HIS A 83 -0.14 -14.73 1.86
N ALA A 84 1.04 -15.31 1.86
CA ALA A 84 1.32 -16.66 2.33
C ALA A 84 2.66 -16.64 3.09
N GLY A 85 2.86 -17.60 3.98
CA GLY A 85 4.09 -17.70 4.78
C GLY A 85 5.36 -17.71 3.92
N ASP A 86 6.48 -18.12 4.50
CA ASP A 86 7.79 -18.10 3.84
C ASP A 86 7.80 -18.91 2.52
N ASN A 87 8.24 -18.29 1.45
CA ASN A 87 8.32 -18.85 0.10
C ASN A 87 9.33 -18.06 -0.76
N SER A 88 9.56 -18.53 -2.01
CA SER A 88 10.52 -17.91 -2.94
C SER A 88 10.26 -16.43 -3.26
N ASP A 89 9.00 -16.00 -3.23
CA ASP A 89 8.65 -14.60 -3.49
C ASP A 89 9.11 -13.71 -2.31
N VAL A 90 9.12 -14.26 -1.08
CA VAL A 90 9.69 -13.58 0.11
C VAL A 90 11.21 -13.46 -0.01
N ASP A 91 11.91 -14.49 -0.52
CA ASP A 91 13.36 -14.43 -0.78
C ASP A 91 13.69 -13.33 -1.80
N GLU A 92 12.90 -13.23 -2.86
CA GLU A 92 13.06 -12.20 -3.89
C GLU A 92 12.83 -10.80 -3.30
N PHE A 93 11.81 -10.62 -2.46
CA PHE A 93 11.58 -9.37 -1.75
C PHE A 93 12.73 -9.01 -0.81
N CYS A 94 13.26 -9.96 -0.04
CA CYS A 94 14.40 -9.72 0.84
C CYS A 94 15.64 -9.29 0.03
N THR A 95 15.88 -9.94 -1.11
CA THR A 95 16.99 -9.59 -2.01
C THR A 95 16.83 -8.18 -2.56
N TRP A 96 15.62 -7.81 -2.99
CA TRP A 96 15.29 -6.47 -3.45
C TRP A 96 15.46 -5.43 -2.32
N LYS A 97 14.88 -5.69 -1.15
CA LYS A 97 14.94 -4.77 0.00
C LYS A 97 16.38 -4.50 0.45
N ASN A 98 17.24 -5.50 0.42
CA ASN A 98 18.65 -5.36 0.85
C ASN A 98 19.47 -4.40 -0.02
N GLN A 99 18.98 -4.02 -1.20
CA GLN A 99 19.58 -2.98 -2.04
C GLN A 99 19.40 -1.57 -1.45
N TYR A 100 18.48 -1.41 -0.48
CA TYR A 100 18.10 -0.13 0.12
C TYR A 100 18.44 -0.08 1.62
N SER A 101 19.69 -0.39 1.97
CA SER A 101 20.14 -0.49 3.37
C SER A 101 20.08 0.84 4.16
N ASN A 102 20.01 1.97 3.47
CA ASN A 102 19.84 3.30 4.04
C ASN A 102 18.38 3.67 4.37
N ILE A 103 17.42 2.84 3.98
CA ILE A 103 16.00 3.06 4.25
C ILE A 103 15.57 2.22 5.43
N LYS A 104 14.88 2.82 6.39
CA LYS A 104 14.28 2.11 7.50
C LYS A 104 12.90 1.59 7.11
N PHE A 105 12.75 0.26 7.09
CA PHE A 105 11.50 -0.41 6.73
C PHE A 105 10.67 -0.72 7.97
N TYR A 106 9.39 -0.35 7.93
CA TYR A 106 8.38 -0.64 8.93
C TYR A 106 7.27 -1.49 8.33
N LEU A 107 6.76 -2.40 9.12
CA LEU A 107 5.56 -3.18 8.81
C LEU A 107 4.58 -3.09 9.97
N VAL A 108 3.40 -2.55 9.73
CA VAL A 108 2.24 -2.73 10.59
C VAL A 108 1.57 -4.04 10.16
N GLU A 109 1.22 -4.89 11.10
CA GLU A 109 0.63 -6.20 10.80
C GLU A 109 -0.75 -6.07 10.16
N GLY A 110 -0.97 -6.76 9.05
CA GLY A 110 -2.27 -6.94 8.41
C GLY A 110 -2.87 -8.32 8.71
N ASN A 111 -4.12 -8.53 8.34
CA ASN A 111 -4.83 -9.79 8.63
C ASN A 111 -4.31 -10.99 7.80
N HIS A 112 -3.63 -10.76 6.68
CA HIS A 112 -2.96 -11.80 5.89
C HIS A 112 -1.51 -12.06 6.33
N ASP A 113 -0.91 -11.18 7.11
CA ASP A 113 0.47 -11.27 7.56
C ASP A 113 0.63 -12.36 8.64
N ARG A 114 0.80 -13.62 8.21
CA ARG A 114 1.12 -14.74 9.13
C ARG A 114 2.61 -14.75 9.43
N ILE A 115 3.05 -13.86 10.32
CA ILE A 115 4.46 -13.60 10.56
C ILE A 115 4.98 -14.36 11.79
N SER A 116 5.84 -15.33 11.56
CA SER A 116 6.61 -15.99 12.62
C SER A 116 7.81 -15.13 13.05
N LYS A 117 8.35 -15.37 14.26
CA LYS A 117 9.57 -14.70 14.72
C LYS A 117 10.75 -14.86 13.75
N THR A 118 10.88 -16.05 13.16
CA THR A 118 11.92 -16.34 12.15
C THR A 118 11.73 -15.52 10.89
N LEU A 119 10.48 -15.32 10.47
CA LEU A 119 10.16 -14.54 9.28
C LEU A 119 10.40 -13.04 9.51
N VAL A 120 10.10 -12.51 10.71
CA VAL A 120 10.48 -11.13 11.09
C VAL A 120 11.99 -10.92 10.97
N GLN A 121 12.79 -11.87 11.49
CA GLN A 121 14.24 -11.81 11.41
C GLN A 121 14.73 -11.85 9.95
N LYS A 122 14.15 -12.75 9.14
CA LYS A 122 14.47 -12.87 7.70
C LYS A 122 14.16 -11.59 6.94
N LEU A 123 12.97 -11.02 7.15
CA LEU A 123 12.53 -9.77 6.52
C LEU A 123 13.35 -8.56 6.97
N CYS A 124 13.94 -8.62 8.17
CA CYS A 124 14.74 -7.53 8.75
C CYS A 124 14.00 -6.18 8.72
N LEU A 125 12.76 -6.18 9.25
CA LEU A 125 11.85 -5.03 9.32
C LEU A 125 11.62 -4.61 10.78
N ASP A 126 11.26 -3.34 10.99
CA ASP A 126 10.67 -2.88 12.25
C ASP A 126 9.18 -3.28 12.26
N PHE A 127 8.90 -4.45 12.85
CA PHE A 127 7.55 -5.03 12.89
C PHE A 127 6.72 -4.45 14.03
N ARG A 128 5.47 -4.09 13.73
CA ARG A 128 4.48 -3.54 14.65
C ARG A 128 3.19 -4.35 14.59
N ALA A 129 2.92 -5.13 15.62
CA ALA A 129 1.78 -6.04 15.67
C ALA A 129 0.41 -5.35 15.59
N ASN A 130 0.28 -4.14 16.14
CA ASN A 130 -1.02 -3.46 16.19
C ASN A 130 -1.02 -2.18 15.35
N GLN A 131 -0.10 -1.27 15.67
CA GLN A 131 -0.05 0.05 15.05
C GLN A 131 1.34 0.67 15.11
N LEU A 132 1.59 1.64 14.23
CA LEU A 132 2.74 2.53 14.28
C LEU A 132 2.23 3.96 14.43
N LYS A 133 2.68 4.68 15.47
CA LYS A 133 2.37 6.11 15.61
C LYS A 133 3.60 6.95 15.27
N ILE A 134 3.42 7.92 14.38
CA ILE A 134 4.43 8.95 14.04
C ILE A 134 3.71 10.30 14.09
N ASN A 135 4.12 11.18 15.01
CA ASN A 135 3.46 12.46 15.28
C ASN A 135 1.94 12.26 15.54
N ASP A 136 1.08 12.98 14.83
CA ASP A 136 -0.37 12.94 14.96
C ASP A 136 -1.04 11.89 14.06
N PHE A 137 -0.25 11.00 13.43
CA PHE A 137 -0.76 9.97 12.54
C PHE A 137 -0.54 8.58 13.11
N VAL A 138 -1.57 7.76 13.05
CA VAL A 138 -1.53 6.34 13.41
C VAL A 138 -1.70 5.51 12.14
N PHE A 139 -0.73 4.64 11.89
CA PHE A 139 -0.77 3.66 10.82
C PHE A 139 -1.33 2.37 11.40
N VAL A 140 -2.47 1.94 10.90
CA VAL A 140 -3.17 0.72 11.30
C VAL A 140 -3.78 0.08 10.06
N HIS A 141 -3.74 -1.26 9.96
CA HIS A 141 -4.18 -1.92 8.73
C HIS A 141 -5.68 -1.74 8.47
N ASP A 142 -6.51 -1.98 9.46
CA ASP A 142 -7.95 -1.76 9.41
C ASP A 142 -8.35 -0.60 10.33
N PHE A 143 -9.37 0.15 9.94
CA PHE A 143 -9.82 1.33 10.67
C PHE A 143 -10.35 0.97 12.06
N ASP A 144 -9.78 1.56 13.09
CA ASP A 144 -10.19 1.35 14.48
C ASP A 144 -10.87 2.60 15.05
N LYS A 145 -12.17 2.48 15.34
CA LYS A 145 -12.99 3.56 15.90
C LYS A 145 -12.57 3.99 17.32
N SER A 146 -11.76 3.20 18.01
CA SER A 146 -11.26 3.52 19.35
C SER A 146 -10.06 4.47 19.33
N ILE A 147 -9.46 4.67 18.16
CA ILE A 147 -8.31 5.56 17.98
C ILE A 147 -8.81 6.95 17.57
N GLU A 148 -8.52 7.95 18.39
CA GLU A 148 -8.93 9.35 18.16
C GLU A 148 -8.01 10.08 17.15
N ASP A 149 -6.73 9.68 17.07
CA ASP A 149 -5.76 10.25 16.14
C ASP A 149 -6.15 9.95 14.68
N PHE A 150 -5.66 10.77 13.76
CA PHE A 150 -5.87 10.54 12.32
C PHE A 150 -5.18 9.24 11.86
N GLN A 151 -5.93 8.37 11.18
CA GLN A 151 -5.47 7.05 10.78
C GLN A 151 -5.08 7.00 9.30
N ILE A 152 -3.98 6.31 8.99
CA ILE A 152 -3.63 5.91 7.62
C ILE A 152 -3.82 4.39 7.55
N THR A 153 -4.73 3.94 6.69
CA THR A 153 -5.25 2.56 6.68
C THR A 153 -5.13 1.90 5.31
N GLY A 154 -5.21 0.58 5.26
CA GLY A 154 -5.29 -0.25 4.05
C GLY A 154 -6.53 -1.15 4.04
N HIS A 155 -6.37 -2.46 3.75
CA HIS A 155 -7.34 -3.53 3.89
C HIS A 155 -8.49 -3.55 2.88
N ILE A 156 -9.22 -2.44 2.69
CA ILE A 156 -10.45 -2.41 1.88
C ILE A 156 -10.18 -2.49 0.38
N HIS A 157 -9.00 -2.07 -0.08
CA HIS A 157 -8.65 -1.96 -1.52
C HIS A 157 -9.62 -1.05 -2.28
N PRO A 158 -9.74 0.22 -1.93
CA PRO A 158 -10.78 1.10 -2.42
C PRO A 158 -10.72 1.33 -3.93
N GLY A 159 -11.89 1.31 -4.55
CA GLY A 159 -12.07 1.63 -5.96
C GLY A 159 -13.43 2.21 -6.24
N ILE A 160 -13.55 2.90 -7.36
CA ILE A 160 -14.83 3.43 -7.85
C ILE A 160 -15.24 2.78 -9.16
N VAL A 161 -16.52 2.85 -9.47
CA VAL A 161 -17.09 2.43 -10.75
C VAL A 161 -17.52 3.66 -11.54
N LEU A 162 -16.86 3.92 -12.65
CA LEU A 162 -17.29 4.91 -13.61
C LEU A 162 -18.16 4.23 -14.67
N ASN A 163 -19.40 4.69 -14.80
CA ASN A 163 -20.33 4.22 -15.80
C ASN A 163 -20.29 5.14 -17.00
N SER A 164 -19.92 4.62 -18.17
CA SER A 164 -20.12 5.30 -19.45
C SER A 164 -21.25 4.64 -20.23
N ALA A 165 -21.69 5.26 -21.31
CA ALA A 165 -22.71 4.69 -22.18
C ALA A 165 -22.30 3.33 -22.79
N VAL A 166 -21.00 3.04 -22.86
CA VAL A 166 -20.46 1.85 -23.56
C VAL A 166 -19.91 0.82 -22.59
N LYS A 167 -19.30 1.23 -21.47
CA LYS A 167 -18.64 0.31 -20.53
C LYS A 167 -18.59 0.83 -19.09
N LYS A 168 -18.45 -0.13 -18.16
CA LYS A 168 -18.13 0.13 -16.76
C LYS A 168 -16.61 -0.01 -16.55
N ILE A 169 -16.00 1.03 -16.02
CA ILE A 169 -14.57 1.04 -15.69
C ILE A 169 -14.45 1.07 -14.17
N ARG A 170 -13.58 0.23 -13.61
CA ARG A 170 -13.22 0.26 -12.19
C ARG A 170 -11.85 0.88 -12.06
N LEU A 171 -11.73 1.90 -11.23
CA LEU A 171 -10.47 2.59 -10.97
C LEU A 171 -10.15 2.55 -9.49
N PRO A 172 -8.89 2.34 -9.12
CA PRO A 172 -8.45 2.45 -7.73
C PRO A 172 -8.47 3.92 -7.28
N CYS A 173 -8.58 4.13 -5.97
CA CYS A 173 -8.58 5.47 -5.40
C CYS A 173 -7.99 5.47 -3.98
N PHE A 174 -7.53 6.63 -3.54
CA PHE A 174 -7.41 6.93 -2.12
C PHE A 174 -8.74 7.51 -1.64
N VAL A 175 -9.09 7.31 -0.36
CA VAL A 175 -10.29 7.89 0.24
C VAL A 175 -9.89 8.64 1.49
N GLN A 176 -10.07 9.95 1.51
CA GLN A 176 -9.80 10.81 2.66
C GLN A 176 -11.12 11.19 3.35
N THR A 177 -11.24 10.90 4.64
CA THR A 177 -12.32 11.38 5.51
C THR A 177 -11.78 12.34 6.56
N GLU A 178 -12.59 12.71 7.54
CA GLU A 178 -12.18 13.58 8.66
C GLU A 178 -11.11 12.92 9.55
N ASN A 179 -11.12 11.59 9.65
CA ASN A 179 -10.31 10.84 10.61
C ASN A 179 -9.44 9.75 9.99
N GLN A 180 -9.50 9.52 8.66
CA GLN A 180 -8.63 8.55 8.00
C GLN A 180 -8.27 8.93 6.56
N LEU A 181 -7.12 8.43 6.13
CA LEU A 181 -6.75 8.27 4.72
C LEU A 181 -6.63 6.77 4.42
N LEU A 182 -7.57 6.25 3.63
CA LEU A 182 -7.58 4.88 3.17
C LEU A 182 -6.74 4.76 1.90
N LEU A 183 -5.74 3.89 1.94
CA LEU A 183 -4.81 3.63 0.84
C LEU A 183 -5.40 2.62 -0.16
N PRO A 184 -5.14 2.76 -1.46
CA PRO A 184 -5.36 1.69 -2.42
C PRO A 184 -4.40 0.52 -2.18
N ALA A 185 -4.82 -0.71 -2.49
CA ALA A 185 -3.88 -1.84 -2.50
C ALA A 185 -2.75 -1.58 -3.50
N PHE A 186 -1.50 -1.74 -3.05
CA PHE A 186 -0.34 -1.50 -3.91
C PHE A 186 -0.25 -2.51 -5.05
N SER A 187 -0.39 -3.79 -4.75
CA SER A 187 -0.36 -4.83 -5.78
C SER A 187 -1.52 -4.68 -6.76
N GLU A 188 -1.22 -4.74 -8.04
CA GLU A 188 -2.25 -4.75 -9.10
C GLU A 188 -3.03 -6.06 -9.13
N PHE A 189 -2.50 -7.11 -8.51
CA PHE A 189 -3.14 -8.41 -8.41
C PHE A 189 -4.11 -8.51 -7.22
N THR A 190 -4.81 -7.41 -6.93
CA THR A 190 -5.87 -7.34 -5.91
C THR A 190 -7.19 -6.92 -6.54
N GLY A 191 -8.30 -7.41 -5.96
CA GLY A 191 -9.63 -6.90 -6.31
C GLY A 191 -9.83 -5.48 -5.80
N LEU A 192 -10.79 -4.75 -6.36
CA LEU A 192 -11.22 -3.45 -5.86
C LEU A 192 -12.57 -3.59 -5.16
N ASP A 193 -12.65 -3.15 -3.91
CA ASP A 193 -13.94 -2.96 -3.24
C ASP A 193 -14.53 -1.60 -3.65
N THR A 194 -15.72 -1.66 -4.23
CA THR A 194 -16.46 -0.48 -4.70
C THR A 194 -17.74 -0.24 -3.92
N LYS A 195 -17.96 -0.98 -2.83
CA LYS A 195 -19.22 -0.96 -2.06
C LYS A 195 -19.03 -0.55 -0.61
N ASN A 196 -17.95 -1.04 0.03
CA ASN A 196 -17.72 -0.86 1.48
C ASN A 196 -16.78 0.31 1.76
N LEU A 197 -16.90 1.39 0.98
CA LEU A 197 -16.07 2.58 1.14
C LEU A 197 -16.56 3.48 2.26
N PRO A 198 -15.67 4.21 2.95
CA PRO A 198 -16.06 5.22 3.92
C PRO A 198 -16.99 6.28 3.30
N LYS A 199 -18.06 6.63 4.02
CA LYS A 199 -19.02 7.66 3.55
C LYS A 199 -18.50 9.07 3.82
N GLY A 200 -18.86 10.02 2.94
CA GLY A 200 -18.54 11.45 3.13
C GLY A 200 -17.09 11.81 2.89
N GLY A 201 -16.31 10.90 2.28
CA GLY A 201 -14.91 11.15 1.96
C GLY A 201 -14.71 11.83 0.62
N ARG A 202 -13.52 12.41 0.44
CA ARG A 202 -12.99 12.80 -0.87
C ARG A 202 -12.30 11.61 -1.51
N PHE A 203 -12.55 11.39 -2.77
CA PHE A 203 -11.94 10.31 -3.51
C PHE A 203 -10.89 10.87 -4.47
N TYR A 204 -9.67 10.35 -4.36
CA TYR A 204 -8.59 10.63 -5.30
C TYR A 204 -8.44 9.43 -6.22
N VAL A 205 -9.14 9.50 -7.34
CA VAL A 205 -9.20 8.43 -8.34
C VAL A 205 -8.09 8.63 -9.33
N PHE A 206 -7.44 7.55 -9.73
CA PHE A 206 -6.32 7.66 -10.64
C PHE A 206 -6.36 6.64 -11.78
N THR A 207 -5.78 7.07 -12.90
CA THR A 207 -5.49 6.30 -14.09
C THR A 207 -3.97 6.11 -14.22
N ASP A 208 -3.51 5.52 -15.31
CA ASP A 208 -2.07 5.38 -15.59
C ASP A 208 -1.34 6.72 -15.79
N SER A 209 -2.06 7.84 -15.94
CA SER A 209 -1.47 9.13 -16.26
C SER A 209 -1.90 10.30 -15.38
N GLU A 210 -3.00 10.19 -14.62
CA GLU A 210 -3.61 11.31 -13.91
C GLU A 210 -4.25 10.91 -12.59
N ILE A 211 -4.41 11.89 -11.68
CA ILE A 211 -5.14 11.75 -10.42
C ILE A 211 -6.22 12.83 -10.35
N HIS A 212 -7.47 12.42 -10.23
CA HIS A 212 -8.64 13.27 -10.13
C HIS A 212 -9.25 13.21 -8.73
N GLU A 213 -9.66 14.36 -8.21
CA GLU A 213 -10.43 14.47 -6.98
C GLU A 213 -11.91 14.59 -7.33
N ILE A 214 -12.74 13.78 -6.66
CA ILE A 214 -14.20 13.75 -6.83
C ILE A 214 -14.91 13.65 -5.49
#